data_e2890da8d1e4c7b0245ca54b5c9ff807
#
_entry.id   e2890da8d1e4c7b0245ca54b5c9ff807
#
_cell.length_a   1.000
_cell.length_b   1.000
_cell.length_c   1.000
_cell.angle_alpha   90.00
_cell.angle_beta   90.00
_cell.angle_gamma   90.00
#
_symmetry.space_group_name_H-M   'P 1'
#
loop_
_entity.id
_entity.type
_entity.pdbx_description
1 polymer ?
#
loop_
_entity_poly.entity_id
_entity_poly.type
_entity_poly.pdbx_seq_one_letter_code
_entity_poly.pdbx_strand_id
1 'polypeptide(L)'
;MNAVARRLPWPRTLSARLLLLLLGGLTLAHALSFGLLFFERYQATRSMMLRNLDEDVAVSVALLEHLPARERAAWVPRLERRTYRYLLRPAAAGPALETERARQVTAIIDDSLEHRYPLQARQVARLPERFEVELKLHDGTPLTIEVTPSGLPLARWLPAVLLLQLALLLACAWLAVRLAMKPLARLSQAVEQLQPGSDAAPLAEDGPAEVGAAAAALNGLQTRIRGHVSERLQILAAISHDLQTPITRMKLRVETLPEDATQQRLLDDLDHLGQLVREGVAYARSSHVASGAPVAMDLGAFLASVVGDYEDMGKPVTGGAAAGLTVQTWPQPLRRVVGNLVDNAVRYAGSAEINAGRDAAGRVWIAVSDRGPGIPEAELQAVLAPFHRLEQSRNRDTGGTGLGLAIAVQLAQSLGGSLQLRNRDGGGLQALLQLPG
;
A
#
# COMPACT_ATOMS: atom_id res chain seq x y z
N MET A 1 -9.83 30.86 -24.70
CA MET A 1 -8.60 30.23 -24.16
C MET A 1 -8.92 29.70 -22.78
N ASN A 2 -9.37 28.44 -22.70
CA ASN A 2 -9.73 27.80 -21.43
C ASN A 2 -8.48 27.11 -20.87
N ALA A 3 -7.90 27.71 -19.84
CA ALA A 3 -6.86 27.07 -19.04
C ALA A 3 -7.50 25.94 -18.23
N VAL A 4 -7.35 24.70 -18.72
CA VAL A 4 -7.68 23.49 -17.95
C VAL A 4 -6.72 23.41 -16.77
N ALA A 5 -7.21 23.82 -15.61
CA ALA A 5 -6.52 23.57 -14.35
C ALA A 5 -6.34 22.06 -14.18
N ARG A 6 -5.16 21.52 -14.49
CA ARG A 6 -4.77 20.15 -14.18
C ARG A 6 -4.84 20.00 -12.66
N ARG A 7 -5.94 19.44 -12.17
CA ARG A 7 -6.03 19.00 -10.77
C ARG A 7 -4.94 17.96 -10.58
N LEU A 8 -3.92 18.31 -9.80
CA LEU A 8 -2.92 17.31 -9.36
C LEU A 8 -3.68 16.13 -8.75
N PRO A 9 -3.41 14.89 -9.17
CA PRO A 9 -4.09 13.74 -8.64
C PRO A 9 -3.76 13.61 -7.15
N TRP A 10 -4.79 13.72 -6.32
CA TRP A 10 -4.64 13.55 -4.86
C TRP A 10 -4.08 12.15 -4.58
N PRO A 11 -3.04 12.00 -3.75
CA PRO A 11 -2.41 10.70 -3.53
C PRO A 11 -3.39 9.69 -2.95
N ARG A 12 -3.38 8.47 -3.49
CA ARG A 12 -4.32 7.41 -3.12
C ARG A 12 -3.99 6.77 -1.77
N THR A 13 -2.73 6.72 -1.37
CA THR A 13 -2.29 6.09 -0.12
C THR A 13 -2.33 7.05 1.07
N LEU A 14 -2.71 6.55 2.24
CA LEU A 14 -2.74 7.32 3.48
C LEU A 14 -1.34 7.87 3.84
N SER A 15 -0.29 7.05 3.65
CA SER A 15 1.10 7.45 3.85
C SER A 15 1.50 8.66 3.01
N ALA A 16 1.12 8.68 1.73
CA ALA A 16 1.43 9.79 0.83
C ALA A 16 0.65 11.05 1.21
N ARG A 17 -0.59 10.94 1.70
CA ARG A 17 -1.38 12.07 2.20
C ARG A 17 -0.78 12.66 3.47
N LEU A 18 -0.44 11.82 4.45
CA LEU A 18 0.22 12.24 5.69
C LEU A 18 1.58 12.89 5.42
N LEU A 19 2.38 12.28 4.53
CA LEU A 19 3.66 12.83 4.13
C LEU A 19 3.49 14.22 3.50
N LEU A 20 2.57 14.39 2.55
CA LEU A 20 2.29 15.69 1.92
C LEU A 20 1.82 16.75 2.92
N LEU A 21 0.93 16.39 3.84
CA LEU A 21 0.47 17.33 4.88
C LEU A 21 1.60 17.73 5.82
N LEU A 22 2.41 16.77 6.28
CA LEU A 22 3.56 17.06 7.15
C LEU A 22 4.63 17.89 6.44
N LEU A 23 5.03 17.49 5.22
CA LEU A 23 6.03 18.22 4.44
C LEU A 23 5.52 19.62 4.07
N GLY A 24 4.27 19.76 3.64
CA GLY A 24 3.66 21.03 3.29
C GLY A 24 3.53 21.96 4.51
N GLY A 25 3.02 21.45 5.62
CA GLY A 25 2.91 22.20 6.87
C GLY A 25 4.27 22.66 7.42
N LEU A 26 5.25 21.75 7.41
CA LEU A 26 6.60 22.06 7.89
C LEU A 26 7.31 23.09 7.01
N THR A 27 7.17 22.96 5.68
CA THR A 27 7.73 23.93 4.72
C THR A 27 7.08 25.30 4.89
N LEU A 28 5.76 25.34 5.07
CA LEU A 28 5.02 26.59 5.30
C LEU A 28 5.44 27.25 6.63
N ALA A 29 5.50 26.47 7.72
CA ALA A 29 5.93 26.97 9.02
C ALA A 29 7.36 27.51 8.97
N HIS A 30 8.27 26.83 8.26
CA HIS A 30 9.64 27.27 8.10
C HIS A 30 9.73 28.55 7.25
N ALA A 31 8.95 28.65 6.17
CA ALA A 31 8.88 29.85 5.33
C ALA A 31 8.32 31.07 6.10
N LEU A 32 7.29 30.87 6.92
CA LEU A 32 6.73 31.91 7.78
C LEU A 32 7.74 32.37 8.84
N SER A 33 8.39 31.47 9.54
CA SER A 33 9.42 31.78 10.54
C SER A 33 10.59 32.55 9.93
N PHE A 34 11.05 32.12 8.75
CA PHE A 34 12.09 32.82 8.03
C PHE A 34 11.65 34.21 7.58
N GLY A 35 10.44 34.32 7.02
CA GLY A 35 9.87 35.60 6.59
C GLY A 35 9.76 36.60 7.75
N LEU A 36 9.29 36.15 8.91
CA LEU A 36 9.16 36.98 10.10
C LEU A 36 10.54 37.43 10.63
N LEU A 37 11.51 36.50 10.74
CA LEU A 37 12.88 36.80 11.17
C LEU A 37 13.56 37.80 10.23
N PHE A 38 13.38 37.62 8.92
CA PHE A 38 13.89 38.51 7.91
C PHE A 38 13.30 39.91 8.02
N PHE A 39 11.97 39.98 8.19
CA PHE A 39 11.26 41.24 8.35
C PHE A 39 11.67 41.99 9.62
N GLU A 40 11.76 41.30 10.75
CA GLU A 40 12.23 41.90 12.02
C GLU A 40 13.65 42.42 11.90
N ARG A 41 14.55 41.64 11.31
CA ARG A 41 15.95 42.07 11.09
C ARG A 41 16.06 43.26 10.15
N TYR A 42 15.21 43.28 9.11
CA TYR A 42 15.14 44.45 8.21
C TYR A 42 14.68 45.70 8.95
N GLN A 43 13.68 45.62 9.77
CA GLN A 43 13.16 46.73 10.57
C GLN A 43 14.21 47.24 11.58
N ALA A 44 14.83 46.32 12.31
CA ALA A 44 15.87 46.66 13.30
C ALA A 44 17.08 47.37 12.65
N THR A 45 17.56 46.86 11.50
CA THR A 45 18.68 47.48 10.78
C THR A 45 18.32 48.86 10.26
N ARG A 46 17.09 49.01 9.76
CA ARG A 46 16.60 50.32 9.28
C ARG A 46 16.53 51.35 10.42
N SER A 47 15.93 51.01 11.53
CA SER A 47 15.77 51.90 12.69
C SER A 47 17.14 52.30 13.30
N MET A 48 18.06 51.35 13.38
CA MET A 48 19.43 51.64 13.89
C MET A 48 20.19 52.56 12.95
N MET A 49 20.10 52.38 11.62
CA MET A 49 20.74 53.24 10.64
C MET A 49 20.21 54.66 10.73
N LEU A 50 18.92 54.87 10.84
CA LEU A 50 18.28 56.17 10.91
C LEU A 50 18.65 56.92 12.21
N ARG A 51 18.70 56.22 13.34
CA ARG A 51 19.06 56.80 14.64
C ARG A 51 20.51 57.24 14.70
N ASN A 52 21.44 56.42 14.19
CA ASN A 52 22.86 56.77 14.15
C ASN A 52 23.14 57.94 13.21
N LEU A 53 22.35 58.07 12.12
CA LEU A 53 22.49 59.19 11.17
C LEU A 53 22.06 60.50 11.82
N ASP A 54 20.96 60.52 12.57
CA ASP A 54 20.43 61.67 13.29
C ASP A 54 21.48 62.25 14.24
N GLU A 55 21.95 61.44 15.20
CA GLU A 55 22.93 61.88 16.19
C GLU A 55 24.29 62.25 15.58
N ASP A 56 24.82 61.45 14.67
CA ASP A 56 26.15 61.67 14.07
C ASP A 56 26.19 62.90 13.15
N VAL A 57 25.12 63.19 12.39
CA VAL A 57 25.06 64.33 11.48
C VAL A 57 25.04 65.63 12.27
N ALA A 58 24.17 65.72 13.30
CA ALA A 58 24.10 66.91 14.15
C ALA A 58 25.46 67.26 14.77
N VAL A 59 26.12 66.26 15.37
CA VAL A 59 27.43 66.44 16.02
C VAL A 59 28.53 66.79 14.99
N SER A 60 28.54 66.12 13.84
CA SER A 60 29.54 66.32 12.80
C SER A 60 29.47 67.71 12.15
N VAL A 61 28.23 68.18 11.83
CA VAL A 61 28.00 69.49 11.29
C VAL A 61 28.37 70.59 12.31
N ALA A 62 27.94 70.43 13.58
CA ALA A 62 28.33 71.36 14.65
C ALA A 62 29.87 71.44 14.84
N LEU A 63 30.54 70.28 14.80
CA LEU A 63 32.03 70.29 14.87
C LEU A 63 32.69 71.05 13.67
N LEU A 64 32.23 70.75 12.45
CA LEU A 64 32.74 71.38 11.24
C LEU A 64 32.44 72.88 11.20
N GLU A 65 31.37 73.33 11.82
CA GLU A 65 31.01 74.73 11.97
C GLU A 65 32.02 75.48 12.86
N HIS A 66 32.41 74.85 13.98
CA HIS A 66 33.35 75.50 14.95
C HIS A 66 34.84 75.41 14.52
N LEU A 67 35.16 74.53 13.58
CA LEU A 67 36.52 74.37 13.10
C LEU A 67 36.92 75.48 12.09
N PRO A 68 38.19 76.05 12.14
CA PRO A 68 38.70 76.89 11.12
C PRO A 68 38.69 76.23 9.73
N ALA A 69 38.36 76.98 8.67
CA ALA A 69 38.21 76.45 7.30
C ALA A 69 39.45 75.62 6.85
N ARG A 70 40.65 75.98 7.28
CA ARG A 70 41.91 75.26 6.97
C ARG A 70 41.99 73.85 7.58
N GLU A 71 41.32 73.61 8.68
CA GLU A 71 41.39 72.33 9.42
C GLU A 71 40.28 71.37 9.02
N ARG A 72 39.15 71.85 8.47
CA ARG A 72 37.98 71.03 8.09
C ARG A 72 38.34 69.88 7.18
N ALA A 73 39.18 70.07 6.18
CA ALA A 73 39.60 69.03 5.24
C ALA A 73 40.35 67.88 5.91
N ALA A 74 41.05 68.10 7.04
CA ALA A 74 41.70 67.06 7.80
C ALA A 74 40.73 66.26 8.68
N TRP A 75 39.57 66.83 9.06
CA TRP A 75 38.58 66.22 9.89
C TRP A 75 37.54 65.43 9.12
N VAL A 76 37.21 65.81 7.90
CA VAL A 76 36.21 65.15 7.05
C VAL A 76 36.42 63.63 6.96
N PRO A 77 37.62 63.06 6.70
CA PRO A 77 37.79 61.58 6.66
C PRO A 77 37.59 60.88 8.01
N ARG A 78 37.74 61.62 9.14
CA ARG A 78 37.53 61.09 10.50
C ARG A 78 36.07 60.98 10.87
N LEU A 79 35.24 61.79 10.25
CA LEU A 79 33.79 61.80 10.44
C LEU A 79 33.04 60.84 9.49
N GLU A 80 33.77 60.28 8.51
CA GLU A 80 33.22 59.34 7.54
C GLU A 80 32.72 58.06 8.21
N ARG A 81 31.55 57.56 7.78
CA ARG A 81 30.97 56.30 8.19
C ARG A 81 30.72 55.43 6.98
N ARG A 82 30.39 54.18 7.21
CA ARG A 82 30.13 53.21 6.13
C ARG A 82 28.95 53.59 5.25
N THR A 83 27.99 54.34 5.75
CA THR A 83 26.71 54.64 5.09
C THR A 83 26.62 56.09 4.63
N TYR A 84 27.49 56.95 5.09
CA TYR A 84 27.57 58.38 4.67
C TYR A 84 28.98 58.93 4.83
N ARG A 85 29.30 59.96 4.04
CA ARG A 85 30.55 60.71 4.10
C ARG A 85 30.30 62.19 3.87
N TYR A 86 31.21 63.02 4.36
CA TYR A 86 31.14 64.43 4.20
C TYR A 86 32.12 64.90 3.09
N LEU A 87 31.72 65.88 2.28
CA LEU A 87 32.51 66.44 1.18
C LEU A 87 32.41 67.94 1.25
N LEU A 88 33.60 68.64 1.24
CA LEU A 88 33.68 70.13 1.22
C LEU A 88 33.57 70.59 -0.22
N ARG A 89 32.48 70.31 -0.89
CA ARG A 89 32.17 70.72 -2.25
C ARG A 89 30.67 70.86 -2.43
N PRO A 90 30.23 71.64 -3.45
CA PRO A 90 28.80 71.59 -3.82
C PRO A 90 28.34 70.18 -4.25
N ALA A 91 27.08 69.92 -4.08
CA ALA A 91 26.47 68.64 -4.56
C ALA A 91 26.60 68.51 -6.07
N ALA A 92 26.77 67.28 -6.55
CA ALA A 92 26.79 67.01 -7.97
C ALA A 92 25.43 67.35 -8.61
N ALA A 93 25.46 67.80 -9.88
CA ALA A 93 24.23 68.00 -10.62
C ALA A 93 23.49 66.65 -10.78
N GLY A 94 22.25 66.62 -10.36
CA GLY A 94 21.44 65.41 -10.42
C GLY A 94 19.94 65.70 -10.36
N PRO A 95 19.12 64.73 -10.70
CA PRO A 95 17.63 64.84 -10.58
C PRO A 95 17.21 64.99 -9.12
N ALA A 96 15.96 65.41 -8.90
CA ALA A 96 15.35 65.39 -7.59
C ALA A 96 15.25 63.96 -7.03
N LEU A 97 15.13 63.82 -5.71
CA LEU A 97 15.03 62.51 -5.05
C LEU A 97 13.80 61.77 -5.55
N GLU A 98 14.01 60.60 -6.12
CA GLU A 98 12.93 59.75 -6.65
C GLU A 98 12.38 58.77 -5.61
N THR A 99 13.21 58.31 -4.69
CA THR A 99 12.83 57.28 -3.74
C THR A 99 12.28 57.84 -2.43
N GLU A 100 11.24 57.20 -1.89
CA GLU A 100 10.68 57.56 -0.59
C GLU A 100 11.72 57.41 0.54
N ARG A 101 12.65 56.46 0.39
CA ARG A 101 13.76 56.26 1.32
C ARG A 101 14.72 57.46 1.38
N ALA A 102 15.11 57.94 0.23
CA ALA A 102 15.99 59.11 0.16
C ALA A 102 15.30 60.36 0.73
N ARG A 103 14.01 60.56 0.48
CA ARG A 103 13.23 61.64 1.06
C ARG A 103 13.14 61.56 2.59
N GLN A 104 12.87 60.34 3.13
CA GLN A 104 12.82 60.11 4.60
C GLN A 104 14.18 60.39 5.25
N VAL A 105 15.28 59.92 4.65
CA VAL A 105 16.63 60.17 5.18
C VAL A 105 16.98 61.67 5.15
N THR A 106 16.62 62.40 4.09
CA THR A 106 16.82 63.84 4.00
C THR A 106 15.99 64.61 5.05
N ALA A 107 14.74 64.18 5.28
CA ALA A 107 13.92 64.76 6.32
C ALA A 107 14.51 64.58 7.73
N ILE A 108 15.09 63.37 8.01
CA ILE A 108 15.79 63.11 9.29
C ILE A 108 17.04 63.97 9.44
N ILE A 109 17.82 64.20 8.36
CA ILE A 109 18.95 65.11 8.37
C ILE A 109 18.50 66.55 8.64
N ASP A 110 17.40 66.99 8.05
CA ASP A 110 16.83 68.30 8.25
C ASP A 110 16.36 68.53 9.70
N ASP A 111 15.70 67.54 10.24
CA ASP A 111 15.23 67.53 11.62
C ASP A 111 16.38 67.51 12.63
N SER A 112 17.42 66.69 12.38
CA SER A 112 18.63 66.62 13.19
C SER A 112 19.42 67.94 13.22
N LEU A 113 19.34 68.72 12.18
CA LEU A 113 19.92 70.05 12.08
C LEU A 113 18.98 71.19 12.57
N GLU A 114 17.87 70.85 13.21
CA GLU A 114 16.88 71.78 13.74
C GLU A 114 16.37 72.82 12.67
N HIS A 115 16.33 72.39 11.38
CA HIS A 115 15.97 73.23 10.22
C HIS A 115 16.83 74.52 10.10
N ARG A 116 18.04 74.57 10.66
CA ARG A 116 18.91 75.75 10.66
C ARG A 116 19.58 76.01 9.30
N TYR A 117 19.63 74.98 8.45
CA TYR A 117 20.36 75.05 7.18
C TYR A 117 19.43 74.78 6.00
N PRO A 118 19.41 75.57 4.95
CA PRO A 118 18.65 75.22 3.75
C PRO A 118 19.30 74.02 3.05
N LEU A 119 18.57 72.88 3.05
CA LEU A 119 19.05 71.64 2.44
C LEU A 119 18.63 71.56 0.98
N GLN A 120 19.58 71.10 0.13
CA GLN A 120 19.30 70.69 -1.25
C GLN A 120 19.74 69.25 -1.46
N ALA A 121 18.77 68.40 -1.73
CA ALA A 121 19.04 66.96 -1.92
C ALA A 121 18.92 66.56 -3.39
N ARG A 122 19.88 65.81 -3.90
CA ARG A 122 19.95 65.37 -5.31
C ARG A 122 20.35 63.87 -5.38
N GLN A 123 19.77 63.16 -6.33
CA GLN A 123 20.12 61.77 -6.57
C GLN A 123 21.35 61.67 -7.48
N VAL A 124 22.35 60.87 -7.06
CA VAL A 124 23.60 60.67 -7.79
C VAL A 124 23.60 59.35 -8.57
N ALA A 125 23.09 58.27 -7.96
CA ALA A 125 22.99 56.97 -8.60
C ALA A 125 21.78 56.18 -8.07
N ARG A 126 21.22 55.28 -8.93
CA ARG A 126 20.11 54.42 -8.56
C ARG A 126 20.57 53.08 -8.01
N LEU A 127 21.66 52.50 -8.51
CA LEU A 127 22.20 51.18 -8.13
C LEU A 127 23.74 51.19 -8.05
N PRO A 128 24.38 51.13 -6.88
CA PRO A 128 23.71 51.27 -5.58
C PRO A 128 23.09 52.64 -5.38
N GLU A 129 21.99 52.72 -4.63
CA GLU A 129 21.35 54.00 -4.34
C GLU A 129 22.33 54.94 -3.64
N ARG A 130 22.56 56.13 -4.27
CA ARG A 130 23.38 57.20 -3.68
C ARG A 130 22.72 58.54 -3.94
N PHE A 131 22.68 59.34 -2.90
CA PHE A 131 22.17 60.70 -3.00
C PHE A 131 23.03 61.63 -2.14
N GLU A 132 23.07 62.88 -2.53
CA GLU A 132 23.83 63.94 -1.89
C GLU A 132 22.87 64.98 -1.29
N VAL A 133 23.11 65.37 -0.05
CA VAL A 133 22.40 66.47 0.66
C VAL A 133 23.40 67.59 0.88
N GLU A 134 23.21 68.73 0.19
CA GLU A 134 24.02 69.91 0.30
C GLU A 134 23.45 70.87 1.35
N LEU A 135 24.32 71.39 2.19
CA LEU A 135 24.08 72.52 3.08
C LEU A 135 25.21 73.53 3.01
N LYS A 136 24.98 74.72 3.47
CA LYS A 136 26.01 75.77 3.57
C LYS A 136 26.22 76.09 5.02
N LEU A 137 27.51 76.03 5.44
CA LEU A 137 27.95 76.53 6.75
C LEU A 137 27.79 78.01 6.85
N HIS A 138 27.84 78.60 8.06
CA HIS A 138 27.64 80.05 8.28
C HIS A 138 28.67 80.91 7.55
N ASP A 139 29.89 80.40 7.30
CA ASP A 139 30.91 81.09 6.55
C ASP A 139 30.75 80.96 5.01
N GLY A 140 29.64 80.33 4.54
CA GLY A 140 29.38 80.16 3.12
C GLY A 140 30.00 78.91 2.52
N THR A 141 30.82 78.14 3.24
CA THR A 141 31.44 76.92 2.74
C THR A 141 30.43 75.89 2.42
N PRO A 142 30.37 75.31 1.19
CA PRO A 142 29.47 74.24 0.87
C PRO A 142 29.92 72.95 1.54
N LEU A 143 28.98 72.23 2.23
CA LEU A 143 29.16 70.91 2.81
C LEU A 143 28.14 69.98 2.20
N THR A 144 28.60 68.89 1.64
CA THR A 144 27.76 67.90 1.04
C THR A 144 27.87 66.60 1.85
N ILE A 145 26.71 66.03 2.26
CA ILE A 145 26.59 64.74 2.90
C ILE A 145 26.19 63.73 1.81
N GLU A 146 27.10 62.87 1.39
CA GLU A 146 26.82 61.78 0.48
C GLU A 146 26.36 60.57 1.28
N VAL A 147 25.13 60.15 1.03
CA VAL A 147 24.53 58.96 1.70
C VAL A 147 24.47 57.80 0.74
N THR A 148 25.03 56.69 1.18
CA THR A 148 24.96 55.40 0.47
C THR A 148 24.31 54.36 1.39
N PRO A 149 22.98 54.20 1.31
CA PRO A 149 22.31 53.25 2.17
C PRO A 149 22.84 51.82 1.92
N SER A 150 23.54 51.27 2.89
CA SER A 150 24.01 49.88 2.78
C SER A 150 22.85 48.91 2.87
N GLY A 151 22.84 47.89 1.99
CA GLY A 151 21.92 46.77 2.10
C GLY A 151 22.19 45.97 3.39
N LEU A 152 21.24 45.17 3.78
CA LEU A 152 21.36 44.25 4.93
C LEU A 152 22.59 43.34 4.75
N PRO A 153 23.55 43.37 5.69
CA PRO A 153 24.60 42.35 5.71
C PRO A 153 24.04 41.04 6.20
N LEU A 154 23.30 40.35 5.34
CA LEU A 154 22.94 38.97 5.62
C LEU A 154 24.22 38.14 5.66
N ALA A 155 24.43 37.43 6.76
CA ALA A 155 25.54 36.49 6.87
C ALA A 155 25.43 35.46 5.74
N ARG A 156 26.49 35.32 4.94
CA ARG A 156 26.49 34.44 3.75
C ARG A 156 26.18 32.98 4.06
N TRP A 157 26.40 32.54 5.29
CA TRP A 157 26.11 31.19 5.77
C TRP A 157 24.63 30.97 6.16
N LEU A 158 23.85 32.02 6.43
CA LEU A 158 22.48 31.95 6.92
C LEU A 158 21.56 31.16 5.98
N PRO A 159 21.51 31.40 4.66
CA PRO A 159 20.69 30.61 3.75
C PRO A 159 21.06 29.13 3.73
N ALA A 160 22.38 28.83 3.81
CA ALA A 160 22.85 27.44 3.83
C ALA A 160 22.39 26.70 5.09
N VAL A 161 22.44 27.31 6.26
CA VAL A 161 21.97 26.71 7.52
C VAL A 161 20.45 26.49 7.48
N LEU A 162 19.69 27.44 6.97
CA LEU A 162 18.24 27.33 6.85
C LEU A 162 17.82 26.20 5.89
N LEU A 163 18.51 26.08 4.76
CA LEU A 163 18.28 24.97 3.82
C LEU A 163 18.65 23.63 4.43
N LEU A 164 19.77 23.54 5.16
CA LEU A 164 20.17 22.33 5.87
C LEU A 164 19.14 21.93 6.94
N GLN A 165 18.67 22.89 7.73
CA GLN A 165 17.64 22.68 8.74
C GLN A 165 16.34 22.19 8.11
N LEU A 166 15.89 22.82 7.01
CA LEU A 166 14.70 22.38 6.29
C LEU A 166 14.88 20.95 5.75
N ALA A 167 16.02 20.66 5.12
CA ALA A 167 16.30 19.31 4.61
C ALA A 167 16.28 18.25 5.72
N LEU A 168 16.87 18.55 6.89
CA LEU A 168 16.87 17.66 8.04
C LEU A 168 15.43 17.41 8.56
N LEU A 169 14.63 18.45 8.70
CA LEU A 169 13.25 18.35 9.14
C LEU A 169 12.40 17.52 8.15
N LEU A 170 12.57 17.75 6.84
CA LEU A 170 11.89 16.97 5.82
C LEU A 170 12.31 15.50 5.85
N ALA A 171 13.59 15.21 6.04
CA ALA A 171 14.12 13.84 6.17
C ALA A 171 13.56 13.14 7.42
N CYS A 172 13.52 13.82 8.57
CA CYS A 172 12.92 13.30 9.79
C CYS A 172 11.42 13.00 9.63
N ALA A 173 10.66 13.89 9.01
CA ALA A 173 9.23 13.69 8.76
C ALA A 173 8.99 12.50 7.82
N TRP A 174 9.77 12.38 6.74
CA TRP A 174 9.70 11.24 5.82
C TRP A 174 10.02 9.92 6.53
N LEU A 175 11.07 9.89 7.35
CA LEU A 175 11.47 8.71 8.11
C LEU A 175 10.40 8.30 9.12
N ALA A 176 9.82 9.26 9.84
CA ALA A 176 8.76 9.02 10.82
C ALA A 176 7.52 8.41 10.16
N VAL A 177 7.06 8.96 9.03
CA VAL A 177 5.92 8.41 8.28
C VAL A 177 6.23 7.00 7.77
N ARG A 178 7.43 6.78 7.24
CA ARG A 178 7.85 5.47 6.74
C ARG A 178 7.88 4.41 7.83
N LEU A 179 8.42 4.74 9.01
CA LEU A 179 8.48 3.83 10.16
C LEU A 179 7.09 3.50 10.71
N ALA A 180 6.20 4.50 10.79
CA ALA A 180 4.84 4.31 11.29
C ALA A 180 3.94 3.51 10.33
N MET A 181 4.09 3.69 9.01
CA MET A 181 3.21 3.07 8.02
C MET A 181 3.64 1.66 7.60
N LYS A 182 4.93 1.32 7.71
CA LYS A 182 5.46 0.01 7.28
C LYS A 182 4.82 -1.18 8.02
N PRO A 183 4.65 -1.16 9.35
CA PRO A 183 3.97 -2.24 10.08
C PRO A 183 2.50 -2.38 9.67
N LEU A 184 1.81 -1.27 9.47
CA LEU A 184 0.39 -1.28 9.08
C LEU A 184 0.17 -1.90 7.69
N ALA A 185 1.05 -1.59 6.74
CA ALA A 185 1.00 -2.19 5.40
C ALA A 185 1.25 -3.70 5.44
N ARG A 186 2.18 -4.18 6.28
CA ARG A 186 2.42 -5.62 6.49
C ARG A 186 1.21 -6.31 7.10
N LEU A 187 0.57 -5.69 8.09
CA LEU A 187 -0.64 -6.22 8.71
C LEU A 187 -1.77 -6.35 7.68
N SER A 188 -1.98 -5.33 6.84
CA SER A 188 -2.99 -5.36 5.77
C SER A 188 -2.74 -6.49 4.77
N GLN A 189 -1.51 -6.66 4.31
CA GLN A 189 -1.15 -7.74 3.38
C GLN A 189 -1.33 -9.13 4.02
N ALA A 190 -0.96 -9.27 5.28
CA ALA A 190 -1.14 -10.53 5.99
C ALA A 190 -2.62 -10.88 6.17
N VAL A 191 -3.49 -9.88 6.41
CA VAL A 191 -4.95 -10.08 6.50
C VAL A 191 -5.54 -10.50 5.15
N GLU A 192 -5.08 -9.91 4.02
CA GLU A 192 -5.55 -10.31 2.69
C GLU A 192 -5.18 -11.76 2.32
N GLN A 193 -4.07 -12.26 2.87
CA GLN A 193 -3.63 -13.65 2.66
C GLN A 193 -4.33 -14.66 3.58
N LEU A 194 -5.13 -14.19 4.55
CA LEU A 194 -5.89 -15.03 5.44
C LEU A 194 -7.04 -15.69 4.69
N GLN A 195 -6.87 -16.96 4.33
CA GLN A 195 -7.96 -17.79 3.84
C GLN A 195 -8.65 -18.50 5.02
N PRO A 196 -9.98 -18.55 5.05
CA PRO A 196 -10.70 -19.36 6.02
C PRO A 196 -10.27 -20.83 5.92
N GLY A 197 -9.66 -21.36 6.98
CA GLY A 197 -9.20 -22.75 7.00
C GLY A 197 -7.72 -22.99 6.67
N SER A 198 -6.93 -21.99 6.31
CA SER A 198 -5.49 -22.15 6.18
C SER A 198 -4.81 -22.14 7.55
N ASP A 199 -3.80 -23.02 7.72
CA ASP A 199 -2.87 -22.99 8.87
C ASP A 199 -1.86 -21.84 8.73
N ALA A 200 -2.33 -20.63 8.40
CA ALA A 200 -1.47 -19.48 8.34
C ALA A 200 -0.81 -19.25 9.70
N ALA A 201 0.49 -18.98 9.67
CA ALA A 201 1.24 -18.65 10.86
C ALA A 201 0.62 -17.42 11.56
N PRO A 202 0.64 -17.36 12.90
CA PRO A 202 0.13 -16.21 13.61
C PRO A 202 0.88 -14.93 13.17
N LEU A 203 0.13 -13.84 13.09
CA LEU A 203 0.70 -12.53 12.77
C LEU A 203 1.71 -12.15 13.85
N ALA A 204 2.88 -11.64 13.44
CA ALA A 204 3.87 -11.14 14.37
C ALA A 204 3.30 -9.94 15.14
N GLU A 205 3.40 -9.98 16.47
CA GLU A 205 2.90 -8.93 17.37
C GLU A 205 3.97 -7.83 17.62
N ASP A 206 5.01 -7.81 16.78
CA ASP A 206 6.13 -6.89 16.84
C ASP A 206 5.75 -5.50 16.30
N GLY A 207 6.32 -4.45 16.91
CA GLY A 207 6.15 -3.08 16.42
C GLY A 207 5.53 -2.13 17.44
N PRO A 208 4.92 -1.00 16.99
CA PRO A 208 4.19 -0.10 17.86
C PRO A 208 3.06 -0.81 18.62
N ALA A 209 2.81 -0.41 19.86
CA ALA A 209 1.85 -1.08 20.74
C ALA A 209 0.45 -1.24 20.12
N GLU A 210 0.01 -0.26 19.34
CA GLU A 210 -1.28 -0.27 18.67
C GLU A 210 -1.35 -1.33 17.54
N VAL A 211 -0.23 -1.53 16.83
CA VAL A 211 -0.13 -2.54 15.77
C VAL A 211 -0.04 -3.94 16.38
N GLY A 212 0.74 -4.11 17.45
CA GLY A 212 0.81 -5.36 18.21
C GLY A 212 -0.56 -5.77 18.76
N ALA A 213 -1.28 -4.83 19.38
CA ALA A 213 -2.64 -5.07 19.89
C ALA A 213 -3.63 -5.48 18.77
N ALA A 214 -3.54 -4.84 17.58
CA ALA A 214 -4.35 -5.22 16.43
C ALA A 214 -3.99 -6.62 15.90
N ALA A 215 -2.70 -6.96 15.82
CA ALA A 215 -2.24 -8.30 15.44
C ALA A 215 -2.72 -9.37 16.43
N ALA A 216 -2.61 -9.13 17.74
CA ALA A 216 -3.11 -10.03 18.78
C ALA A 216 -4.64 -10.23 18.70
N ALA A 217 -5.41 -9.15 18.47
CA ALA A 217 -6.85 -9.25 18.28
C ALA A 217 -7.22 -10.09 17.04
N LEU A 218 -6.49 -9.94 15.93
CA LEU A 218 -6.67 -10.75 14.72
C LEU A 218 -6.30 -12.21 14.94
N ASN A 219 -5.19 -12.50 15.65
CA ASN A 219 -4.80 -13.86 16.03
C ASN A 219 -5.88 -14.50 16.89
N GLY A 220 -6.43 -13.76 17.85
CA GLY A 220 -7.56 -14.21 18.67
C GLY A 220 -8.83 -14.49 17.86
N LEU A 221 -9.15 -13.68 16.87
CA LEU A 221 -10.26 -13.88 15.95
C LEU A 221 -10.07 -15.16 15.12
N GLN A 222 -8.86 -15.35 14.55
CA GLN A 222 -8.53 -16.58 13.81
C GLN A 222 -8.73 -17.84 14.66
N THR A 223 -8.24 -17.82 15.90
CA THR A 223 -8.39 -18.95 16.82
C THR A 223 -9.86 -19.26 17.09
N ARG A 224 -10.71 -18.25 17.29
CA ARG A 224 -12.15 -18.44 17.49
C ARG A 224 -12.84 -18.99 16.23
N ILE A 225 -12.51 -18.47 15.05
CA ILE A 225 -13.07 -18.98 13.78
C ILE A 225 -12.70 -20.44 13.59
N ARG A 226 -11.42 -20.81 13.80
CA ARG A 226 -10.97 -22.21 13.74
C ARG A 226 -11.72 -23.10 14.75
N GLY A 227 -11.89 -22.63 15.97
CA GLY A 227 -12.67 -23.33 17.00
C GLY A 227 -14.11 -23.58 16.58
N HIS A 228 -14.81 -22.56 16.09
CA HIS A 228 -16.19 -22.71 15.61
C HIS A 228 -16.32 -23.63 14.40
N VAL A 229 -15.36 -23.59 13.47
CA VAL A 229 -15.36 -24.50 12.32
C VAL A 229 -15.12 -25.93 12.77
N SER A 230 -14.15 -26.17 13.67
CA SER A 230 -13.88 -27.49 14.22
C SER A 230 -15.08 -28.06 14.98
N GLU A 231 -15.77 -27.27 15.80
CA GLU A 231 -16.96 -27.62 16.52
C GLU A 231 -18.08 -28.03 15.55
N ARG A 232 -18.35 -27.25 14.49
CA ARG A 232 -19.33 -27.57 13.47
C ARG A 232 -19.02 -28.89 12.77
N LEU A 233 -17.75 -29.15 12.46
CA LEU A 233 -17.33 -30.43 11.85
C LEU A 233 -17.50 -31.61 12.79
N GLN A 234 -17.27 -31.43 14.09
CA GLN A 234 -17.53 -32.46 15.11
C GLN A 234 -19.03 -32.77 15.23
N ILE A 235 -19.89 -31.74 15.27
CA ILE A 235 -21.36 -31.93 15.30
C ILE A 235 -21.84 -32.68 14.06
N LEU A 236 -21.36 -32.29 12.85
CA LEU A 236 -21.71 -32.98 11.62
C LEU A 236 -21.25 -34.45 11.62
N ALA A 237 -20.07 -34.72 12.21
CA ALA A 237 -19.59 -36.09 12.36
C ALA A 237 -20.49 -36.95 13.31
N ALA A 238 -20.87 -36.36 14.43
CA ALA A 238 -21.79 -37.02 15.41
C ALA A 238 -23.15 -37.28 14.77
N ILE A 239 -23.76 -36.30 14.11
CA ILE A 239 -25.04 -36.46 13.39
C ILE A 239 -24.93 -37.58 12.34
N SER A 240 -23.82 -37.62 11.57
CA SER A 240 -23.63 -38.69 10.58
C SER A 240 -23.62 -40.08 11.20
N HIS A 241 -22.88 -40.24 12.30
CA HIS A 241 -22.85 -41.52 13.05
C HIS A 241 -24.23 -41.90 13.55
N ASP A 242 -24.96 -40.95 14.13
CA ASP A 242 -26.28 -41.18 14.70
C ASP A 242 -27.35 -41.48 13.63
N LEU A 243 -27.18 -40.98 12.40
CA LEU A 243 -28.00 -41.30 11.25
C LEU A 243 -27.66 -42.68 10.64
N GLN A 244 -26.37 -43.06 10.62
CA GLN A 244 -25.95 -44.35 10.09
C GLN A 244 -26.54 -45.53 10.91
N THR A 245 -26.63 -45.40 12.22
CA THR A 245 -27.17 -46.46 13.12
C THR A 245 -28.61 -46.84 12.79
N PRO A 246 -29.59 -45.89 12.70
CA PRO A 246 -30.96 -46.27 12.32
C PRO A 246 -31.08 -46.77 10.87
N ILE A 247 -30.28 -46.21 9.93
CA ILE A 247 -30.25 -46.70 8.54
C ILE A 247 -29.81 -48.16 8.50
N THR A 248 -28.71 -48.50 9.18
CA THR A 248 -28.25 -49.91 9.28
C THR A 248 -29.30 -50.82 9.92
N ARG A 249 -29.95 -50.35 10.99
CA ARG A 249 -31.02 -51.11 11.64
C ARG A 249 -32.24 -51.32 10.71
N MET A 250 -32.63 -50.32 9.94
CA MET A 250 -33.67 -50.44 8.93
C MET A 250 -33.27 -51.42 7.84
N LYS A 251 -32.02 -51.36 7.35
CA LYS A 251 -31.50 -52.30 6.36
C LYS A 251 -31.59 -53.74 6.84
N LEU A 252 -31.10 -54.05 8.06
CA LEU A 252 -31.20 -55.37 8.66
C LEU A 252 -32.64 -55.87 8.80
N ARG A 253 -33.61 -54.97 9.09
CA ARG A 253 -35.04 -55.37 9.15
C ARG A 253 -35.63 -55.66 7.78
N VAL A 254 -35.25 -54.87 6.76
CA VAL A 254 -35.71 -55.10 5.38
C VAL A 254 -35.12 -56.40 4.82
N GLU A 255 -33.85 -56.72 5.14
CA GLU A 255 -33.22 -58.02 4.76
C GLU A 255 -33.98 -59.26 5.32
N THR A 256 -34.79 -59.11 6.39
CA THR A 256 -35.61 -60.22 6.92
C THR A 256 -36.96 -60.34 6.25
N LEU A 257 -37.31 -59.44 5.32
CA LEU A 257 -38.59 -59.55 4.55
C LEU A 257 -38.42 -60.58 3.42
N PRO A 258 -39.55 -61.13 2.87
CA PRO A 258 -39.49 -61.99 1.68
C PRO A 258 -38.78 -61.28 0.52
N GLU A 259 -37.96 -62.05 -0.21
CA GLU A 259 -37.22 -61.54 -1.39
C GLU A 259 -38.23 -61.22 -2.51
N ASP A 260 -38.53 -59.92 -2.64
CA ASP A 260 -39.35 -59.41 -3.73
C ASP A 260 -38.78 -58.08 -4.27
N ALA A 261 -39.39 -57.58 -5.34
CA ALA A 261 -38.96 -56.31 -5.94
C ALA A 261 -39.11 -55.07 -5.00
N THR A 262 -39.99 -55.23 -3.97
CA THR A 262 -40.22 -54.16 -2.96
C THR A 262 -39.09 -54.12 -1.94
N GLN A 263 -38.69 -55.32 -1.46
CA GLN A 263 -37.51 -55.44 -0.57
C GLN A 263 -36.26 -54.85 -1.22
N GLN A 264 -35.98 -55.23 -2.47
CA GLN A 264 -34.82 -54.75 -3.18
C GLN A 264 -34.84 -53.21 -3.32
N ARG A 265 -35.97 -52.62 -3.68
CA ARG A 265 -36.12 -51.15 -3.75
C ARG A 265 -35.88 -50.44 -2.41
N LEU A 266 -36.36 -51.05 -1.32
CA LEU A 266 -36.14 -50.51 0.02
C LEU A 266 -34.66 -50.57 0.43
N LEU A 267 -33.96 -51.65 0.09
CA LEU A 267 -32.53 -51.81 0.32
C LEU A 267 -31.73 -50.75 -0.48
N ASP A 268 -32.07 -50.56 -1.76
CA ASP A 268 -31.45 -49.56 -2.61
C ASP A 268 -31.65 -48.11 -2.08
N ASP A 269 -32.88 -47.81 -1.62
CA ASP A 269 -33.20 -46.51 -1.02
C ASP A 269 -32.41 -46.28 0.30
N LEU A 270 -32.25 -47.28 1.14
CA LEU A 270 -31.48 -47.22 2.38
C LEU A 270 -29.98 -47.09 2.12
N ASP A 271 -29.45 -47.78 1.10
CA ASP A 271 -28.05 -47.62 0.68
C ASP A 271 -27.78 -46.22 0.12
N HIS A 272 -28.72 -45.70 -0.65
CA HIS A 272 -28.65 -44.33 -1.15
C HIS A 272 -28.66 -43.27 -0.01
N LEU A 273 -29.53 -43.42 0.98
CA LEU A 273 -29.58 -42.58 2.16
C LEU A 273 -28.26 -42.64 2.95
N GLY A 274 -27.71 -43.84 3.15
CA GLY A 274 -26.42 -44.01 3.79
C GLY A 274 -25.26 -43.34 3.03
N GLN A 275 -25.31 -43.38 1.71
CA GLN A 275 -24.32 -42.72 0.86
C GLN A 275 -24.45 -41.19 0.94
N LEU A 276 -25.66 -40.61 0.87
CA LEU A 276 -25.91 -39.16 1.02
C LEU A 276 -25.36 -38.63 2.34
N VAL A 277 -25.58 -39.32 3.46
CA VAL A 277 -25.07 -38.93 4.76
C VAL A 277 -23.54 -38.93 4.78
N ARG A 278 -22.91 -40.02 4.29
CA ARG A 278 -21.43 -40.11 4.24
C ARG A 278 -20.82 -39.03 3.37
N GLU A 279 -21.35 -38.81 2.16
CA GLU A 279 -20.83 -37.83 1.22
C GLU A 279 -21.10 -36.39 1.69
N GLY A 280 -22.25 -36.12 2.33
CA GLY A 280 -22.55 -34.79 2.88
C GLY A 280 -21.56 -34.38 3.97
N VAL A 281 -21.24 -35.28 4.91
CA VAL A 281 -20.19 -35.01 5.92
C VAL A 281 -18.81 -34.90 5.29
N ALA A 282 -18.54 -35.73 4.29
CA ALA A 282 -17.30 -35.69 3.54
C ALA A 282 -17.13 -34.36 2.80
N TYR A 283 -18.20 -33.80 2.24
CA TYR A 283 -18.21 -32.46 1.62
C TYR A 283 -17.94 -31.37 2.66
N ALA A 284 -18.64 -31.40 3.80
CA ALA A 284 -18.41 -30.41 4.86
C ALA A 284 -16.98 -30.41 5.40
N ARG A 285 -16.33 -31.58 5.43
CA ARG A 285 -14.93 -31.71 5.84
C ARG A 285 -13.91 -31.31 4.76
N SER A 286 -14.26 -31.37 3.47
CA SER A 286 -13.30 -31.22 2.36
C SER A 286 -12.70 -29.83 2.25
N SER A 287 -13.34 -28.79 2.79
CA SER A 287 -12.81 -27.43 2.85
C SER A 287 -11.63 -27.22 3.83
N HIS A 288 -11.31 -28.25 4.67
CA HIS A 288 -10.33 -28.14 5.77
C HIS A 288 -9.32 -29.29 5.81
N VAL A 289 -9.16 -30.05 4.73
CA VAL A 289 -8.43 -31.33 4.74
C VAL A 289 -6.91 -31.19 4.54
N ALA A 290 -6.39 -30.09 4.05
CA ALA A 290 -4.96 -29.89 3.90
C ALA A 290 -4.32 -29.48 5.25
N SER A 291 -4.24 -30.43 6.21
CA SER A 291 -3.55 -30.23 7.49
C SER A 291 -2.16 -30.82 7.45
N GLY A 292 -1.17 -30.12 7.98
CA GLY A 292 0.23 -30.52 7.99
C GLY A 292 1.03 -30.03 6.77
N ALA A 293 2.33 -30.32 6.74
CA ALA A 293 3.19 -29.92 5.64
C ALA A 293 2.96 -30.80 4.39
N PRO A 294 2.99 -30.24 3.18
CA PRO A 294 2.98 -31.04 1.96
C PRO A 294 4.25 -31.90 1.88
N VAL A 295 4.15 -33.08 1.28
CA VAL A 295 5.29 -34.00 1.10
C VAL A 295 5.63 -34.13 -0.37
N ALA A 296 6.92 -34.32 -0.66
CA ALA A 296 7.38 -34.67 -1.99
C ALA A 296 6.94 -36.11 -2.31
N MET A 297 6.15 -36.30 -3.36
CA MET A 297 5.56 -37.58 -3.72
C MET A 297 5.85 -37.89 -5.20
N ASP A 298 6.24 -39.14 -5.48
CA ASP A 298 6.28 -39.64 -6.85
C ASP A 298 4.83 -39.88 -7.34
N LEU A 299 4.43 -39.10 -8.31
CA LEU A 299 3.07 -39.14 -8.84
C LEU A 299 2.84 -40.43 -9.66
N GLY A 300 3.87 -40.99 -10.31
CA GLY A 300 3.78 -42.23 -11.02
C GLY A 300 3.46 -43.42 -10.11
N ALA A 301 4.23 -43.57 -9.03
CA ALA A 301 3.99 -44.61 -8.02
C ALA A 301 2.60 -44.43 -7.33
N PHE A 302 2.21 -43.18 -7.04
CA PHE A 302 0.92 -42.88 -6.45
C PHE A 302 -0.22 -43.30 -7.37
N LEU A 303 -0.22 -42.91 -8.66
CA LEU A 303 -1.29 -43.24 -9.60
C LEU A 303 -1.34 -44.74 -9.90
N ALA A 304 -0.18 -45.41 -9.99
CA ALA A 304 -0.09 -46.86 -10.12
C ALA A 304 -0.78 -47.59 -8.91
N SER A 305 -0.59 -47.09 -7.70
CA SER A 305 -1.33 -47.60 -6.51
C SER A 305 -2.85 -47.38 -6.62
N VAL A 306 -3.27 -46.23 -7.14
CA VAL A 306 -4.72 -45.96 -7.32
C VAL A 306 -5.29 -46.90 -8.39
N VAL A 307 -4.63 -47.06 -9.54
CA VAL A 307 -5.06 -47.99 -10.60
C VAL A 307 -5.17 -49.40 -10.08
N GLY A 308 -4.13 -49.89 -9.35
CA GLY A 308 -4.14 -51.23 -8.76
C GLY A 308 -5.31 -51.47 -7.81
N ASP A 309 -5.65 -50.47 -6.95
CA ASP A 309 -6.84 -50.59 -6.05
C ASP A 309 -8.13 -50.83 -6.85
N TYR A 310 -8.31 -50.21 -8.03
CA TYR A 310 -9.49 -50.38 -8.87
C TYR A 310 -9.45 -51.69 -9.69
N GLU A 311 -8.27 -52.14 -10.16
CA GLU A 311 -8.09 -53.40 -10.83
C GLU A 311 -8.42 -54.57 -9.90
N ASP A 312 -7.99 -54.50 -8.62
CA ASP A 312 -8.32 -55.51 -7.59
C ASP A 312 -9.83 -55.61 -7.32
N MET A 313 -10.55 -54.49 -7.51
CA MET A 313 -12.02 -54.45 -7.44
C MET A 313 -12.71 -54.89 -8.75
N GLY A 314 -11.96 -55.31 -9.76
CA GLY A 314 -12.49 -55.74 -11.06
C GLY A 314 -13.03 -54.56 -11.91
N LYS A 315 -12.66 -53.32 -11.62
CA LYS A 315 -13.09 -52.14 -12.37
C LYS A 315 -12.02 -51.78 -13.45
N PRO A 316 -12.44 -51.56 -14.69
CA PRO A 316 -11.51 -51.26 -15.79
C PRO A 316 -10.96 -49.84 -15.72
N VAL A 317 -9.91 -49.66 -14.98
CA VAL A 317 -9.17 -48.40 -14.85
C VAL A 317 -7.75 -48.63 -15.36
N THR A 318 -7.28 -47.76 -16.26
CA THR A 318 -5.95 -47.84 -16.86
C THR A 318 -5.24 -46.51 -16.80
N GLY A 319 -3.93 -46.55 -16.95
CA GLY A 319 -3.16 -45.29 -17.07
C GLY A 319 -1.99 -45.22 -16.11
N GLY A 320 -1.43 -44.02 -15.97
CA GLY A 320 -0.27 -43.74 -15.14
C GLY A 320 0.32 -42.36 -15.40
N ALA A 321 1.55 -42.15 -14.96
CA ALA A 321 2.33 -40.95 -15.20
C ALA A 321 3.70 -41.27 -15.76
N ALA A 322 4.36 -40.26 -16.35
CA ALA A 322 5.76 -40.38 -16.74
C ALA A 322 6.64 -40.67 -15.51
N ALA A 323 7.63 -41.53 -15.67
CA ALA A 323 8.55 -41.86 -14.61
C ALA A 323 9.31 -40.62 -14.09
N GLY A 324 9.45 -40.50 -12.76
CA GLY A 324 10.15 -39.39 -12.11
C GLY A 324 9.36 -38.09 -12.00
N LEU A 325 8.05 -38.09 -12.23
CA LEU A 325 7.19 -36.94 -12.01
C LEU A 325 6.92 -36.79 -10.52
N THR A 326 7.56 -35.81 -9.88
CA THR A 326 7.36 -35.49 -8.45
C THR A 326 6.50 -34.24 -8.27
N VAL A 327 5.71 -34.19 -7.20
CA VAL A 327 4.86 -33.07 -6.80
C VAL A 327 4.89 -32.89 -5.30
N GLN A 328 4.89 -31.63 -4.83
CA GLN A 328 4.72 -31.28 -3.41
C GLN A 328 3.22 -31.19 -3.11
N THR A 329 2.67 -32.17 -2.36
CA THR A 329 1.21 -32.21 -2.13
C THR A 329 0.87 -33.04 -0.89
N TRP A 330 -0.43 -33.12 -0.58
CA TRP A 330 -0.97 -33.95 0.50
C TRP A 330 -1.56 -35.25 -0.10
N PRO A 331 -0.99 -36.44 0.18
CA PRO A 331 -1.38 -37.70 -0.46
C PRO A 331 -2.85 -38.08 -0.26
N GLN A 332 -3.39 -37.92 0.95
CA GLN A 332 -4.76 -38.30 1.25
C GLN A 332 -5.82 -37.45 0.54
N PRO A 333 -5.74 -36.08 0.58
CA PRO A 333 -6.62 -35.25 -0.23
C PRO A 333 -6.52 -35.55 -1.72
N LEU A 334 -5.31 -35.73 -2.27
CA LEU A 334 -5.13 -36.03 -3.68
C LEU A 334 -5.75 -37.39 -4.06
N ARG A 335 -5.56 -38.46 -3.23
CA ARG A 335 -6.20 -39.76 -3.46
C ARG A 335 -7.71 -39.61 -3.53
N ARG A 336 -8.31 -38.78 -2.70
CA ARG A 336 -9.76 -38.55 -2.67
C ARG A 336 -10.24 -37.78 -3.89
N VAL A 337 -9.47 -36.75 -4.40
CA VAL A 337 -9.80 -36.08 -5.66
C VAL A 337 -9.80 -37.10 -6.80
N VAL A 338 -8.69 -37.84 -6.99
CA VAL A 338 -8.56 -38.81 -8.07
C VAL A 338 -9.65 -39.91 -7.96
N GLY A 339 -9.90 -40.42 -6.75
CA GLY A 339 -10.96 -41.42 -6.52
C GLY A 339 -12.34 -40.91 -6.93
N ASN A 340 -12.73 -39.71 -6.52
CA ASN A 340 -14.03 -39.12 -6.93
C ASN A 340 -14.16 -38.97 -8.45
N LEU A 341 -13.08 -38.63 -9.15
CA LEU A 341 -13.08 -38.49 -10.61
C LEU A 341 -13.14 -39.85 -11.30
N VAL A 342 -12.41 -40.86 -10.80
CA VAL A 342 -12.42 -42.23 -11.32
C VAL A 342 -13.77 -42.90 -11.06
N ASP A 343 -14.33 -42.78 -9.83
CA ASP A 343 -15.65 -43.30 -9.52
C ASP A 343 -16.75 -42.75 -10.43
N ASN A 344 -16.63 -41.42 -10.74
CA ASN A 344 -17.54 -40.79 -11.68
C ASN A 344 -17.41 -41.37 -13.08
N ALA A 345 -16.17 -41.49 -13.62
CA ALA A 345 -15.89 -42.06 -14.93
C ALA A 345 -16.37 -43.53 -15.04
N VAL A 346 -16.06 -44.38 -14.05
CA VAL A 346 -16.51 -45.78 -14.04
C VAL A 346 -18.02 -45.87 -13.97
N ARG A 347 -18.68 -45.03 -13.19
CA ARG A 347 -20.15 -45.01 -13.04
C ARG A 347 -20.89 -44.67 -14.35
N TYR A 348 -20.41 -43.68 -15.12
CA TYR A 348 -21.11 -43.18 -16.29
C TYR A 348 -20.62 -43.79 -17.61
N ALA A 349 -19.39 -44.29 -17.63
CA ALA A 349 -18.78 -44.84 -18.86
C ALA A 349 -18.28 -46.28 -18.72
N GLY A 350 -18.36 -46.87 -17.52
CA GLY A 350 -17.89 -48.24 -17.24
C GLY A 350 -16.38 -48.38 -17.14
N SER A 351 -15.59 -47.37 -17.52
CA SER A 351 -14.11 -47.41 -17.49
C SER A 351 -13.53 -46.04 -17.30
N ALA A 352 -12.29 -45.96 -16.84
CA ALA A 352 -11.53 -44.72 -16.71
C ALA A 352 -10.09 -44.85 -17.22
N GLU A 353 -9.57 -43.78 -17.78
CA GLU A 353 -8.14 -43.64 -18.18
C GLU A 353 -7.51 -42.49 -17.41
N ILE A 354 -6.41 -42.73 -16.67
CA ILE A 354 -5.71 -41.72 -15.89
C ILE A 354 -4.38 -41.41 -16.58
N ASN A 355 -4.15 -40.14 -16.84
CA ASN A 355 -2.88 -39.64 -17.38
C ASN A 355 -2.40 -38.46 -16.53
N ALA A 356 -1.09 -38.33 -16.37
CA ALA A 356 -0.50 -37.19 -15.68
C ALA A 356 0.80 -36.74 -16.34
N GLY A 357 1.11 -35.47 -16.19
CA GLY A 357 2.29 -34.86 -16.75
C GLY A 357 2.58 -33.48 -16.18
N ARG A 358 3.52 -32.80 -16.83
CA ARG A 358 3.88 -31.40 -16.51
C ARG A 358 3.65 -30.53 -17.72
N ASP A 359 3.04 -29.37 -17.55
CA ASP A 359 2.86 -28.42 -18.63
C ASP A 359 4.14 -27.58 -18.87
N ALA A 360 4.14 -26.77 -19.95
CA ALA A 360 5.27 -25.90 -20.30
C ALA A 360 5.57 -24.82 -19.23
N ALA A 361 4.61 -24.51 -18.37
CA ALA A 361 4.78 -23.59 -17.24
C ALA A 361 5.28 -24.27 -15.96
N GLY A 362 5.56 -25.57 -16.01
CA GLY A 362 6.04 -26.34 -14.86
C GLY A 362 4.96 -26.86 -13.94
N ARG A 363 3.66 -26.58 -14.19
CA ARG A 363 2.54 -27.05 -13.36
C ARG A 363 2.27 -28.53 -13.62
N VAL A 364 1.93 -29.26 -12.58
CA VAL A 364 1.56 -30.68 -12.69
C VAL A 364 0.08 -30.80 -13.03
N TRP A 365 -0.26 -31.67 -13.95
CA TRP A 365 -1.65 -31.96 -14.28
C TRP A 365 -1.94 -33.47 -14.17
N ILE A 366 -3.17 -33.80 -13.75
CA ILE A 366 -3.72 -35.15 -13.73
C ILE A 366 -5.05 -35.09 -14.50
N ALA A 367 -5.20 -35.91 -15.52
CA ALA A 367 -6.41 -36.02 -16.31
C ALA A 367 -7.07 -37.38 -16.09
N VAL A 368 -8.31 -37.42 -15.66
CA VAL A 368 -9.16 -38.61 -15.64
C VAL A 368 -10.14 -38.51 -16.81
N SER A 369 -10.07 -39.43 -17.72
CA SER A 369 -10.84 -39.44 -18.96
C SER A 369 -11.73 -40.67 -19.05
N ASP A 370 -12.92 -40.51 -19.61
CA ASP A 370 -13.86 -41.57 -19.89
C ASP A 370 -14.32 -41.57 -21.36
N ARG A 371 -15.13 -42.54 -21.74
CA ARG A 371 -15.76 -42.67 -23.05
C ARG A 371 -17.30 -42.72 -22.94
N GLY A 372 -17.85 -42.05 -21.93
CA GLY A 372 -19.27 -41.94 -21.71
C GLY A 372 -19.98 -40.96 -22.63
N PRO A 373 -21.22 -40.59 -22.30
CA PRO A 373 -22.03 -39.69 -23.13
C PRO A 373 -21.54 -38.23 -23.11
N GLY A 374 -20.58 -37.87 -22.25
CA GLY A 374 -20.17 -36.47 -22.01
C GLY A 374 -21.25 -35.69 -21.26
N ILE A 375 -21.03 -34.35 -21.21
CA ILE A 375 -21.91 -33.40 -20.50
C ILE A 375 -22.23 -32.25 -21.47
N PRO A 376 -23.49 -31.80 -21.60
CA PRO A 376 -23.79 -30.62 -22.41
C PRO A 376 -22.90 -29.41 -22.02
N GLU A 377 -22.38 -28.65 -22.97
CA GLU A 377 -21.44 -27.57 -22.67
C GLU A 377 -21.99 -26.54 -21.69
N ALA A 378 -23.29 -26.23 -21.78
CA ALA A 378 -23.96 -25.32 -20.86
C ALA A 378 -23.97 -25.80 -19.41
N GLU A 379 -23.84 -27.12 -19.18
CA GLU A 379 -23.93 -27.76 -17.85
C GLU A 379 -22.54 -28.06 -17.23
N LEU A 380 -21.44 -27.96 -18.00
CA LEU A 380 -20.09 -28.30 -17.52
C LEU A 380 -19.66 -27.55 -16.26
N GLN A 381 -20.11 -26.32 -16.09
CA GLN A 381 -19.85 -25.55 -14.88
C GLN A 381 -20.86 -25.87 -13.77
N ALA A 382 -22.12 -26.11 -14.14
CA ALA A 382 -23.18 -26.36 -13.18
C ALA A 382 -23.01 -27.69 -12.43
N VAL A 383 -22.49 -28.72 -13.12
CA VAL A 383 -22.26 -30.06 -12.49
C VAL A 383 -21.14 -30.08 -11.43
N LEU A 384 -20.36 -29.00 -11.34
CA LEU A 384 -19.36 -28.81 -10.27
C LEU A 384 -19.98 -28.27 -8.98
N ALA A 385 -21.23 -27.77 -9.04
CA ALA A 385 -21.95 -27.29 -7.87
C ALA A 385 -22.50 -28.51 -7.04
N PRO A 386 -22.53 -28.37 -5.69
CA PRO A 386 -23.04 -29.44 -4.83
C PRO A 386 -24.51 -29.77 -5.15
N PHE A 387 -24.84 -31.06 -5.08
CA PHE A 387 -26.20 -31.63 -5.33
C PHE A 387 -26.74 -31.42 -6.76
N HIS A 388 -25.93 -30.87 -7.67
CA HIS A 388 -26.35 -30.71 -9.06
C HIS A 388 -26.24 -32.04 -9.81
N ARG A 389 -27.29 -32.38 -10.60
CA ARG A 389 -27.39 -33.61 -11.41
C ARG A 389 -28.07 -33.28 -12.72
N LEU A 390 -27.57 -33.83 -13.83
CA LEU A 390 -28.22 -33.75 -15.13
C LEU A 390 -29.59 -34.47 -15.10
N GLU A 391 -30.58 -33.91 -15.81
CA GLU A 391 -31.92 -34.49 -15.82
C GLU A 391 -31.93 -35.94 -16.32
N GLN A 392 -31.09 -36.27 -17.31
CA GLN A 392 -30.97 -37.65 -17.85
C GLN A 392 -30.37 -38.65 -16.84
N SER A 393 -29.64 -38.18 -15.80
CA SER A 393 -29.05 -39.05 -14.76
C SER A 393 -29.94 -39.22 -13.53
N ARG A 394 -31.19 -38.71 -13.55
CA ARG A 394 -32.18 -38.92 -12.47
C ARG A 394 -32.74 -40.35 -12.42
N ASN A 395 -32.42 -41.18 -13.42
CA ASN A 395 -32.81 -42.60 -13.41
C ASN A 395 -32.15 -43.32 -12.22
N ARG A 396 -32.86 -44.18 -11.51
CA ARG A 396 -32.42 -44.88 -10.30
C ARG A 396 -31.19 -45.77 -10.52
N ASP A 397 -30.98 -46.25 -11.74
CA ASP A 397 -29.90 -47.17 -12.10
C ASP A 397 -28.48 -46.55 -12.12
N THR A 398 -28.38 -45.19 -12.25
CA THR A 398 -27.11 -44.48 -12.24
C THR A 398 -26.90 -43.68 -10.96
N GLY A 399 -27.58 -44.00 -9.88
CA GLY A 399 -27.68 -43.29 -8.61
C GLY A 399 -26.41 -42.66 -8.07
N GLY A 400 -26.38 -41.34 -7.99
CA GLY A 400 -25.30 -40.55 -7.37
C GLY A 400 -25.88 -39.39 -6.58
N THR A 401 -25.16 -38.94 -5.54
CA THR A 401 -25.60 -37.85 -4.66
C THR A 401 -25.40 -36.45 -5.26
N GLY A 402 -24.63 -36.33 -6.33
CA GLY A 402 -24.20 -35.03 -6.91
C GLY A 402 -23.15 -34.31 -6.08
N LEU A 403 -22.47 -34.98 -5.14
CA LEU A 403 -21.45 -34.39 -4.29
C LEU A 403 -20.02 -34.75 -4.72
N GLY A 404 -19.79 -35.83 -5.47
CA GLY A 404 -18.44 -36.29 -5.80
C GLY A 404 -17.58 -35.27 -6.54
N LEU A 405 -18.13 -34.62 -7.58
CA LEU A 405 -17.42 -33.55 -8.32
C LEU A 405 -17.23 -32.30 -7.45
N ALA A 406 -18.22 -31.92 -6.65
CA ALA A 406 -18.12 -30.78 -5.75
C ALA A 406 -17.03 -31.01 -4.67
N ILE A 407 -16.93 -32.24 -4.13
CA ILE A 407 -15.82 -32.62 -3.22
C ILE A 407 -14.47 -32.53 -3.95
N ALA A 408 -14.40 -33.03 -5.19
CA ALA A 408 -13.15 -32.95 -5.97
C ALA A 408 -12.72 -31.50 -6.23
N VAL A 409 -13.63 -30.58 -6.53
CA VAL A 409 -13.35 -29.15 -6.68
C VAL A 409 -12.81 -28.53 -5.40
N GLN A 410 -13.50 -28.74 -4.26
CA GLN A 410 -13.05 -28.20 -2.98
C GLN A 410 -11.68 -28.73 -2.57
N LEU A 411 -11.45 -30.02 -2.72
CA LEU A 411 -10.15 -30.62 -2.43
C LEU A 411 -9.06 -30.10 -3.39
N ALA A 412 -9.35 -29.97 -4.68
CA ALA A 412 -8.41 -29.38 -5.64
C ALA A 412 -8.01 -27.96 -5.23
N GLN A 413 -8.97 -27.12 -4.82
CA GLN A 413 -8.71 -25.78 -4.30
C GLN A 413 -7.89 -25.80 -3.00
N SER A 414 -8.16 -26.73 -2.07
CA SER A 414 -7.39 -26.88 -0.83
C SER A 414 -5.95 -27.32 -1.07
N LEU A 415 -5.68 -28.00 -2.20
CA LEU A 415 -4.34 -28.36 -2.68
C LEU A 415 -3.64 -27.23 -3.45
N GLY A 416 -4.25 -26.02 -3.53
CA GLY A 416 -3.73 -24.89 -4.31
C GLY A 416 -3.88 -25.05 -5.82
N GLY A 417 -4.69 -26.03 -6.26
CA GLY A 417 -4.95 -26.37 -7.65
C GLY A 417 -6.32 -25.96 -8.16
N SER A 418 -6.67 -26.41 -9.35
CA SER A 418 -7.98 -26.21 -9.97
C SER A 418 -8.44 -27.44 -10.72
N LEU A 419 -9.77 -27.66 -10.80
CA LEU A 419 -10.39 -28.73 -11.56
C LEU A 419 -11.22 -28.14 -12.70
N GLN A 420 -11.04 -28.68 -13.90
CA GLN A 420 -11.78 -28.29 -15.11
C GLN A 420 -12.35 -29.55 -15.78
N LEU A 421 -13.57 -29.42 -16.31
CA LEU A 421 -14.21 -30.47 -17.12
C LEU A 421 -14.23 -30.05 -18.59
N ARG A 422 -13.99 -31.02 -19.48
CA ARG A 422 -14.04 -30.83 -20.93
C ARG A 422 -14.62 -32.08 -21.59
N ASN A 423 -15.49 -31.90 -22.60
CA ASN A 423 -15.85 -33.01 -23.46
C ASN A 423 -14.68 -33.39 -24.36
N ARG A 424 -14.54 -34.67 -24.65
CA ARG A 424 -13.51 -35.22 -25.55
C ARG A 424 -14.00 -35.26 -27.00
N ASP A 425 -13.08 -35.02 -27.93
CA ASP A 425 -13.34 -35.27 -29.35
C ASP A 425 -13.60 -36.75 -29.55
N GLY A 426 -14.79 -37.11 -30.08
CA GLY A 426 -15.22 -38.52 -30.23
C GLY A 426 -16.05 -39.09 -29.09
N GLY A 427 -16.44 -38.27 -28.11
CA GLY A 427 -17.32 -38.63 -26.99
C GLY A 427 -16.54 -38.92 -25.71
N GLY A 428 -17.24 -38.73 -24.57
CA GLY A 428 -16.69 -38.84 -23.23
C GLY A 428 -16.34 -37.54 -22.56
N LEU A 429 -15.94 -37.61 -21.30
CA LEU A 429 -15.57 -36.50 -20.46
C LEU A 429 -14.08 -36.63 -20.05
N GLN A 430 -13.41 -35.50 -19.95
CA GLN A 430 -12.08 -35.37 -19.33
C GLN A 430 -12.19 -34.39 -18.17
N ALA A 431 -11.84 -34.87 -16.98
CA ALA A 431 -11.64 -34.05 -15.79
C ALA A 431 -10.13 -33.79 -15.60
N LEU A 432 -9.74 -32.52 -15.69
CA LEU A 432 -8.35 -32.06 -15.63
C LEU A 432 -8.09 -31.35 -14.29
N LEU A 433 -7.35 -31.99 -13.42
CA LEU A 433 -6.82 -31.42 -12.19
C LEU A 433 -5.46 -30.75 -12.49
N GLN A 434 -5.30 -29.50 -12.16
CA GLN A 434 -4.04 -28.77 -12.23
C GLN A 434 -3.55 -28.46 -10.81
N LEU A 435 -2.30 -28.77 -10.52
CA LEU A 435 -1.62 -28.52 -9.25
C LEU A 435 -0.46 -27.56 -9.45
N PRO A 436 -0.06 -26.77 -8.43
CA PRO A 436 1.19 -26.02 -8.48
C PRO A 436 2.38 -26.98 -8.68
N GLY A 437 3.42 -26.51 -9.37
CA GLY A 437 4.60 -27.29 -9.72
C GLY A 437 5.59 -27.48 -8.58
#